data_d3315f9f289370e95d21381bded8b9b2
#
_entry.id   d3315f9f289370e95d21381bded8b9b2
#
_cell.length_a   1.000
_cell.length_b   1.000
_cell.length_c   1.000
_cell.angle_alpha   90.00
_cell.angle_beta   90.00
_cell.angle_gamma   90.00
#
_symmetry.space_group_name_H-M   'P 1'
#
loop_
_entity.id
_entity.type
_entity.pdbx_description
1 polymer ?
#
loop_
_entity_poly.entity_id
_entity_poly.type
_entity_poly.pdbx_seq_one_letter_code
_entity_poly.pdbx_strand_id
1 'polypeptide(L)'
;MKQNASDLDGRGQAGAKRLAALAAVVSLAGCSLFQPQQAPPAPPAEPPAPQFAEPIATHTFPYDPKTTGVVGTLQATVAHEEDTLSDIARRFNLGYDEVVNANPGVDPWLPKAGTRIVLPTHFILPDAPPEGLVVNLAALRLFYFPKVEKGQQRVV
;
A
#
# COMPACT_ATOMS: atom_id res chain seq x y z
N MET A 1 11.31 -42.16 66.08
CA MET A 1 12.22 -43.27 66.50
C MET A 1 13.53 -43.04 65.78
N LYS A 2 14.51 -42.75 66.65
CA LYS A 2 15.98 -43.00 66.55
C LYS A 2 16.68 -42.29 65.35
N GLN A 3 17.46 -41.19 65.61
CA GLN A 3 18.80 -41.22 66.26
C GLN A 3 19.80 -41.93 65.32
N ASN A 4 20.97 -41.37 65.02
CA ASN A 4 22.05 -40.72 65.73
C ASN A 4 23.08 -40.29 64.69
N ALA A 5 23.68 -39.12 64.75
CA ALA A 5 24.88 -38.79 65.49
C ALA A 5 26.16 -39.43 64.93
N SER A 6 27.05 -38.70 64.65
CA SER A 6 28.30 -38.19 65.31
C SER A 6 29.35 -38.05 64.21
N ASP A 7 30.05 -37.07 64.10
CA ASP A 7 30.98 -36.37 64.98
C ASP A 7 32.45 -36.63 64.56
N LEU A 8 33.23 -35.56 64.68
CA LEU A 8 34.67 -35.50 64.91
C LEU A 8 35.59 -35.70 63.66
N ASP A 9 36.34 -34.86 63.35
CA ASP A 9 37.38 -34.05 64.00
C ASP A 9 38.61 -34.02 63.12
N GLY A 10 39.37 -33.00 63.12
CA GLY A 10 40.75 -33.08 62.65
C GLY A 10 41.30 -31.86 61.93
N ARG A 11 41.45 -30.84 62.71
CA ARG A 11 42.64 -29.96 62.78
C ARG A 11 43.81 -30.36 61.86
N GLY A 12 44.29 -29.37 61.17
CA GLY A 12 45.71 -29.40 60.88
C GLY A 12 46.16 -28.46 59.74
N GLN A 13 46.59 -27.32 60.17
CA GLN A 13 47.78 -26.58 59.73
C GLN A 13 47.76 -25.95 58.35
N ALA A 14 47.62 -24.69 58.36
CA ALA A 14 48.66 -23.66 58.35
C ALA A 14 49.79 -23.88 57.30
N GLY A 15 49.82 -22.97 56.42
CA GLY A 15 51.11 -22.58 55.89
C GLY A 15 51.29 -22.61 54.41
N ALA A 16 51.62 -21.47 53.95
CA ALA A 16 52.33 -21.19 52.69
C ALA A 16 51.43 -20.79 51.51
N LYS A 17 51.17 -19.52 51.49
CA LYS A 17 51.89 -18.54 50.60
C LYS A 17 51.19 -18.30 49.30
N ARG A 18 50.41 -17.22 49.24
CA ARG A 18 50.88 -15.98 48.61
C ARG A 18 51.75 -16.24 47.38
N LEU A 19 51.12 -16.30 46.23
CA LEU A 19 51.68 -15.98 44.91
C LEU A 19 50.91 -16.69 43.79
N ALA A 20 49.63 -16.42 43.60
CA ALA A 20 48.90 -16.79 42.40
C ALA A 20 47.56 -15.98 42.29
N ALA A 21 47.61 -14.70 42.56
CA ALA A 21 46.44 -13.84 42.50
C ALA A 21 46.68 -12.61 41.64
N LEU A 22 47.41 -12.78 40.51
CA LEU A 22 47.69 -11.64 39.61
C LEU A 22 47.63 -11.98 38.11
N ALA A 23 47.07 -13.12 37.75
CA ALA A 23 46.95 -13.52 36.37
C ALA A 23 45.53 -13.74 35.85
N ALA A 24 44.49 -13.35 36.57
CA ALA A 24 43.08 -13.60 36.21
C ALA A 24 42.25 -12.36 35.96
N VAL A 25 42.82 -11.17 35.83
CA VAL A 25 42.04 -9.91 35.66
C VAL A 25 42.21 -9.27 34.26
N VAL A 26 43.03 -9.85 33.38
CA VAL A 26 43.27 -9.24 32.06
C VAL A 26 42.44 -9.88 30.91
N SER A 27 41.62 -10.90 31.18
CA SER A 27 40.88 -11.61 30.12
C SER A 27 39.43 -11.22 29.92
N LEU A 28 38.90 -10.18 30.57
CA LEU A 28 37.50 -9.79 30.49
C LEU A 28 37.23 -8.43 29.81
N ALA A 29 38.25 -7.78 29.26
CA ALA A 29 38.10 -6.47 28.65
C ALA A 29 38.12 -6.51 27.08
N GLY A 30 37.98 -7.67 26.47
CA GLY A 30 38.17 -7.85 25.02
C GLY A 30 36.92 -8.18 24.19
N CYS A 31 35.71 -8.27 24.74
CA CYS A 31 34.52 -8.72 24.00
C CYS A 31 33.44 -7.68 23.74
N SER A 32 33.67 -6.41 23.96
CA SER A 32 32.66 -5.38 23.71
C SER A 32 32.89 -4.54 22.45
N LEU A 33 33.85 -4.90 21.58
CA LEU A 33 34.12 -4.15 20.35
C LEU A 33 33.49 -4.75 19.09
N PHE A 34 32.75 -5.85 19.21
CA PHE A 34 31.99 -6.43 18.08
C PHE A 34 30.49 -6.39 18.40
N GLN A 35 29.94 -5.19 18.65
CA GLN A 35 28.50 -5.02 18.49
C GLN A 35 28.23 -5.02 16.99
N PRO A 36 27.41 -5.96 16.48
CA PRO A 36 26.95 -5.85 15.10
C PRO A 36 26.19 -4.54 14.99
N GLN A 37 26.75 -3.61 14.25
CA GLN A 37 26.14 -2.34 13.93
C GLN A 37 24.81 -2.69 13.26
N GLN A 38 23.70 -2.53 14.00
CA GLN A 38 22.37 -2.67 13.41
C GLN A 38 22.32 -1.71 12.23
N ALA A 39 22.15 -2.27 11.03
CA ALA A 39 21.92 -1.46 9.86
C ALA A 39 20.79 -0.47 10.17
N PRO A 40 20.93 0.80 9.78
CA PRO A 40 19.86 1.76 9.96
C PRO A 40 18.57 1.17 9.36
N PRO A 41 17.41 1.38 10.01
CA PRO A 41 16.15 0.91 9.47
C PRO A 41 16.03 1.39 8.02
N ALA A 42 15.69 0.46 7.12
CA ALA A 42 15.46 0.80 5.73
C ALA A 42 14.51 1.99 5.65
N PRO A 43 14.77 2.98 4.81
CA PRO A 43 13.85 4.09 4.63
C PRO A 43 12.47 3.52 4.31
N PRO A 44 11.37 4.16 4.77
CA PRO A 44 10.03 3.75 4.42
C PRO A 44 9.96 3.54 2.91
N ALA A 45 9.40 2.42 2.47
CA ALA A 45 9.24 2.14 1.06
C ALA A 45 8.55 3.35 0.41
N GLU A 46 9.19 3.96 -0.56
CA GLU A 46 8.57 5.03 -1.34
C GLU A 46 7.25 4.50 -1.89
N PRO A 47 6.17 5.29 -1.82
CA PRO A 47 4.92 4.90 -2.47
C PRO A 47 5.22 4.56 -3.93
N PRO A 48 4.61 3.49 -4.47
CA PRO A 48 4.85 3.10 -5.85
C PRO A 48 4.66 4.31 -6.77
N ALA A 49 5.60 4.50 -7.69
CA ALA A 49 5.55 5.58 -8.65
C ALA A 49 4.16 5.60 -9.31
N PRO A 50 3.53 6.76 -9.48
CA PRO A 50 2.20 6.84 -10.06
C PRO A 50 2.22 6.20 -11.45
N GLN A 51 1.43 5.14 -11.61
CA GLN A 51 1.21 4.55 -12.92
C GLN A 51 0.26 5.47 -13.67
N PHE A 52 0.71 5.99 -14.82
CA PHE A 52 -0.13 6.80 -15.67
C PHE A 52 -1.01 5.90 -16.53
N ALA A 53 -2.29 6.27 -16.63
CA ALA A 53 -3.25 5.52 -17.39
C ALA A 53 -3.03 5.72 -18.89
N GLU A 54 -3.26 4.66 -19.66
CA GLU A 54 -3.34 4.71 -21.11
C GLU A 54 -4.71 5.22 -21.56
N PRO A 55 -4.82 5.87 -22.74
CA PRO A 55 -6.08 6.33 -23.27
C PRO A 55 -7.12 5.22 -23.37
N ILE A 56 -8.36 5.50 -22.99
CA ILE A 56 -9.45 4.53 -22.93
C ILE A 56 -10.62 5.01 -23.78
N ALA A 57 -10.99 4.22 -24.79
CA ALA A 57 -12.15 4.52 -25.63
C ALA A 57 -13.47 4.11 -24.97
N THR A 58 -13.47 3.03 -24.19
CA THR A 58 -14.67 2.49 -23.54
C THR A 58 -14.27 1.80 -22.23
N HIS A 59 -14.98 2.13 -21.17
CA HIS A 59 -14.79 1.46 -19.87
C HIS A 59 -15.57 0.14 -19.86
N THR A 60 -14.89 -0.96 -19.59
CA THR A 60 -15.52 -2.27 -19.47
C THR A 60 -15.00 -2.98 -18.25
N PHE A 61 -15.90 -3.38 -17.37
CA PHE A 61 -15.54 -4.00 -16.09
C PHE A 61 -16.26 -5.33 -15.91
N PRO A 62 -15.55 -6.38 -15.45
CA PRO A 62 -16.21 -7.55 -14.90
C PRO A 62 -16.88 -7.17 -13.56
N TYR A 63 -18.05 -7.70 -13.28
CA TYR A 63 -18.71 -7.46 -12.00
C TYR A 63 -19.57 -8.68 -11.59
N ASP A 64 -19.84 -8.79 -10.29
CA ASP A 64 -20.79 -9.71 -9.72
C ASP A 64 -21.99 -8.90 -9.18
N PRO A 65 -23.21 -9.09 -9.74
CA PRO A 65 -24.39 -8.31 -9.34
C PRO A 65 -24.75 -8.45 -7.86
N LYS A 66 -24.26 -9.49 -7.18
CA LYS A 66 -24.56 -9.72 -5.76
C LYS A 66 -23.59 -9.04 -4.79
N THR A 67 -22.37 -8.78 -5.23
CA THR A 67 -21.29 -8.34 -4.35
C THR A 67 -20.62 -7.03 -4.78
N THR A 68 -20.77 -6.66 -6.05
CA THR A 68 -20.05 -5.51 -6.62
C THR A 68 -20.97 -4.30 -6.70
N GLY A 69 -20.74 -3.31 -5.86
CA GLY A 69 -21.42 -2.02 -5.91
C GLY A 69 -20.60 -0.92 -6.59
N VAL A 70 -19.30 -1.14 -6.76
CA VAL A 70 -18.35 -0.19 -7.36
C VAL A 70 -17.43 -0.92 -8.31
N VAL A 71 -17.17 -0.34 -9.48
CA VAL A 71 -16.24 -0.89 -10.48
C VAL A 71 -15.17 0.13 -10.84
N GLY A 72 -14.04 -0.34 -11.32
CA GLY A 72 -12.89 0.50 -11.67
C GLY A 72 -12.07 0.94 -10.46
N THR A 73 -11.05 1.74 -10.73
CA THR A 73 -10.13 2.31 -9.71
C THR A 73 -9.76 3.73 -10.13
N LEU A 74 -9.43 4.57 -9.17
CA LEU A 74 -8.87 5.88 -9.46
C LEU A 74 -7.55 5.72 -10.21
N GLN A 75 -7.41 6.48 -11.28
CA GLN A 75 -6.21 6.53 -12.10
C GLN A 75 -5.65 7.95 -12.15
N ALA A 76 -4.53 8.12 -12.81
CA ALA A 76 -3.95 9.43 -13.06
C ALA A 76 -3.26 9.44 -14.43
N THR A 77 -3.15 10.62 -15.01
CA THR A 77 -2.35 10.89 -16.19
C THR A 77 -1.52 12.15 -16.00
N VAL A 78 -0.71 12.49 -16.98
CA VAL A 78 0.03 13.74 -17.03
C VAL A 78 -0.53 14.58 -18.18
N ALA A 79 -0.75 15.86 -17.93
CA ALA A 79 -1.13 16.79 -18.98
C ALA A 79 0.06 16.98 -19.97
N HIS A 80 -0.23 16.96 -21.25
CA HIS A 80 0.72 17.31 -22.29
C HIS A 80 0.69 18.83 -22.55
N GLU A 81 1.63 19.29 -23.35
CA GLU A 81 1.61 20.65 -23.85
C GLU A 81 0.33 20.87 -24.66
N GLU A 82 -0.34 21.99 -24.49
CA GLU A 82 -1.60 22.36 -25.14
C GLU A 82 -2.85 21.54 -24.74
N ASP A 83 -2.72 20.54 -23.83
CA ASP A 83 -3.91 19.86 -23.32
C ASP A 83 -4.81 20.82 -22.52
N THR A 84 -6.12 20.65 -22.70
CA THR A 84 -7.14 21.13 -21.78
C THR A 84 -7.68 19.96 -20.95
N LEU A 85 -8.35 20.23 -19.81
CA LEU A 85 -9.06 19.14 -19.08
C LEU A 85 -10.16 18.53 -19.92
N SER A 86 -10.72 19.25 -20.93
CA SER A 86 -11.69 18.71 -21.88
C SER A 86 -11.04 17.67 -22.82
N ASP A 87 -9.83 17.92 -23.28
CA ASP A 87 -9.11 16.98 -24.14
C ASP A 87 -8.73 15.73 -23.37
N ILE A 88 -8.28 15.89 -22.12
CA ILE A 88 -7.99 14.77 -21.24
C ILE A 88 -9.26 13.96 -20.95
N ALA A 89 -10.37 14.61 -20.59
CA ALA A 89 -11.65 13.93 -20.36
C ALA A 89 -12.06 13.09 -21.56
N ARG A 90 -11.98 13.66 -22.77
CA ARG A 90 -12.31 12.96 -24.02
C ARG A 90 -11.37 11.78 -24.29
N ARG A 91 -10.05 11.94 -24.03
CA ARG A 91 -9.04 10.89 -24.22
C ARG A 91 -9.31 9.67 -23.35
N PHE A 92 -9.87 9.89 -22.17
CA PHE A 92 -10.16 8.83 -21.19
C PHE A 92 -11.65 8.48 -21.08
N ASN A 93 -12.47 8.97 -22.01
CA ASN A 93 -13.93 8.76 -22.03
C ASN A 93 -14.60 9.09 -20.66
N LEU A 94 -14.26 10.25 -20.12
CA LEU A 94 -14.78 10.79 -18.86
C LEU A 94 -15.59 12.06 -19.11
N GLY A 95 -16.46 12.39 -18.18
CA GLY A 95 -17.17 13.66 -18.17
C GLY A 95 -16.22 14.82 -17.84
N TYR A 96 -16.37 15.94 -18.52
CA TYR A 96 -15.59 17.15 -18.25
C TYR A 96 -15.71 17.60 -16.79
N ASP A 97 -16.94 17.74 -16.29
CA ASP A 97 -17.19 18.16 -14.92
C ASP A 97 -16.61 17.20 -13.88
N GLU A 98 -16.59 15.90 -14.19
CA GLU A 98 -16.00 14.90 -13.33
C GLU A 98 -14.48 15.08 -13.21
N VAL A 99 -13.81 15.33 -14.34
CA VAL A 99 -12.36 15.58 -14.35
C VAL A 99 -12.03 16.90 -13.66
N VAL A 100 -12.79 17.96 -13.91
CA VAL A 100 -12.60 19.25 -13.24
C VAL A 100 -12.77 19.12 -11.73
N ASN A 101 -13.84 18.48 -11.28
CA ASN A 101 -14.14 18.29 -9.85
C ASN A 101 -13.12 17.41 -9.15
N ALA A 102 -12.52 16.44 -9.85
CA ALA A 102 -11.46 15.59 -9.32
C ALA A 102 -10.10 16.29 -9.22
N ASN A 103 -9.95 17.48 -9.85
CA ASN A 103 -8.68 18.22 -9.92
C ASN A 103 -8.84 19.67 -9.46
N PRO A 104 -9.23 19.92 -8.21
CA PRO A 104 -9.40 21.27 -7.71
C PRO A 104 -8.07 22.04 -7.76
N GLY A 105 -8.11 23.27 -8.26
CA GLY A 105 -6.93 24.14 -8.37
C GLY A 105 -6.12 23.96 -9.65
N VAL A 106 -6.47 23.01 -10.52
CA VAL A 106 -5.91 22.93 -11.87
C VAL A 106 -6.71 23.82 -12.81
N ASP A 107 -6.02 24.63 -13.61
CA ASP A 107 -6.69 25.44 -14.64
C ASP A 107 -7.27 24.52 -15.72
N PRO A 108 -8.61 24.53 -15.97
CA PRO A 108 -9.22 23.65 -16.95
C PRO A 108 -8.79 23.89 -18.38
N TRP A 109 -8.37 25.11 -18.70
CA TRP A 109 -7.99 25.51 -20.05
C TRP A 109 -6.49 25.42 -20.31
N LEU A 110 -5.70 25.51 -19.23
CA LEU A 110 -4.24 25.45 -19.32
C LEU A 110 -3.64 24.72 -18.10
N PRO A 111 -3.80 23.40 -18.00
CA PRO A 111 -3.31 22.62 -16.87
C PRO A 111 -1.79 22.59 -16.74
N LYS A 112 -1.07 23.08 -17.75
CA LYS A 112 0.41 23.07 -17.93
C LYS A 112 0.94 21.63 -18.11
N ALA A 113 1.87 21.50 -19.05
CA ALA A 113 2.56 20.25 -19.30
C ALA A 113 3.23 19.70 -18.02
N GLY A 114 3.14 18.39 -17.80
CA GLY A 114 3.69 17.72 -16.63
C GLY A 114 2.78 17.75 -15.39
N THR A 115 1.67 18.50 -15.40
CA THR A 115 0.72 18.47 -14.29
C THR A 115 0.05 17.10 -14.19
N ARG A 116 0.05 16.54 -12.98
CA ARG A 116 -0.65 15.28 -12.70
C ARG A 116 -2.14 15.53 -12.61
N ILE A 117 -2.91 14.82 -13.41
CA ILE A 117 -4.37 14.89 -13.47
C ILE A 117 -4.97 13.60 -12.94
N VAL A 118 -5.82 13.71 -11.95
CA VAL A 118 -6.58 12.58 -11.39
C VAL A 118 -7.72 12.25 -12.33
N LEU A 119 -7.85 10.99 -12.68
CA LEU A 119 -8.92 10.45 -13.50
C LEU A 119 -9.92 9.69 -12.61
N PRO A 120 -11.16 10.15 -12.48
CA PRO A 120 -12.18 9.50 -11.64
C PRO A 120 -12.76 8.25 -12.33
N THR A 121 -11.92 7.25 -12.57
CA THR A 121 -12.26 6.00 -13.29
C THR A 121 -12.81 4.91 -12.37
N HIS A 122 -13.39 5.26 -11.24
CA HIS A 122 -14.18 4.35 -10.41
C HIS A 122 -15.65 4.77 -10.46
N PHE A 123 -16.55 3.81 -10.61
CA PHE A 123 -17.96 4.07 -10.86
C PHE A 123 -18.85 3.30 -9.89
N ILE A 124 -19.81 3.99 -9.29
CA ILE A 124 -20.82 3.38 -8.46
C ILE A 124 -21.91 2.84 -9.40
N LEU A 125 -22.17 1.54 -9.32
CA LEU A 125 -23.21 0.91 -10.11
C LEU A 125 -24.59 1.33 -9.61
N PRO A 126 -25.58 1.52 -10.50
CA PRO A 126 -26.94 1.85 -10.13
C PRO A 126 -27.61 0.67 -9.40
N ASP A 127 -28.45 0.99 -8.41
CA ASP A 127 -29.34 0.01 -7.77
C ASP A 127 -30.54 -0.25 -8.69
N ALA A 128 -30.31 -1.01 -9.75
CA ALA A 128 -31.29 -1.35 -10.76
C ALA A 128 -30.98 -2.74 -11.33
N PRO A 129 -31.97 -3.42 -11.95
CA PRO A 129 -31.73 -4.68 -12.62
C PRO A 129 -30.61 -4.53 -13.67
N PRO A 130 -29.56 -5.39 -13.61
CA PRO A 130 -28.40 -5.28 -14.48
C PRO A 130 -28.69 -5.87 -15.88
N GLU A 131 -29.58 -5.24 -16.61
CA GLU A 131 -30.01 -5.69 -17.94
C GLU A 131 -30.13 -4.52 -18.92
N GLY A 132 -29.51 -4.67 -20.09
CA GLY A 132 -29.61 -3.69 -21.18
C GLY A 132 -28.99 -2.34 -20.80
N LEU A 133 -29.69 -1.27 -21.04
CA LEU A 133 -29.24 0.11 -20.80
C LEU A 133 -29.89 0.67 -19.55
N VAL A 134 -29.07 1.13 -18.61
CA VAL A 134 -29.51 1.83 -17.40
C VAL A 134 -28.96 3.25 -17.42
N VAL A 135 -29.84 4.25 -17.40
CA VAL A 135 -29.44 5.66 -17.36
C VAL A 135 -29.61 6.18 -15.92
N ASN A 136 -28.51 6.56 -15.31
CA ASN A 136 -28.49 7.21 -14.02
C ASN A 136 -28.45 8.73 -14.22
N LEU A 137 -29.62 9.39 -14.10
CA LEU A 137 -29.74 10.84 -14.32
C LEU A 137 -29.02 11.64 -13.24
N ALA A 138 -28.96 11.15 -12.02
CA ALA A 138 -28.28 11.85 -10.94
C ALA A 138 -26.76 11.86 -11.11
N ALA A 139 -26.20 10.80 -11.66
CA ALA A 139 -24.77 10.68 -11.95
C ALA A 139 -24.42 11.08 -13.41
N LEU A 140 -25.41 11.47 -14.22
CA LEU A 140 -25.26 11.78 -15.66
C LEU A 140 -24.52 10.68 -16.42
N ARG A 141 -24.84 9.41 -16.12
CA ARG A 141 -24.09 8.27 -16.61
C ARG A 141 -25.00 7.20 -17.17
N LEU A 142 -24.53 6.58 -18.26
CA LEU A 142 -25.18 5.45 -18.88
C LEU A 142 -24.36 4.18 -18.61
N PHE A 143 -25.02 3.14 -18.18
CA PHE A 143 -24.45 1.81 -18.00
C PHE A 143 -25.07 0.85 -19.00
N TYR A 144 -24.26 0.07 -19.66
CA TYR A 144 -24.72 -0.99 -20.53
C TYR A 144 -24.35 -2.35 -19.95
N PHE A 145 -25.36 -3.16 -19.73
CA PHE A 145 -25.23 -4.54 -19.25
C PHE A 145 -25.53 -5.49 -20.41
N PRO A 146 -24.53 -5.93 -21.17
CA PRO A 146 -24.74 -6.82 -22.28
C PRO A 146 -25.30 -8.17 -21.82
N LYS A 147 -26.12 -8.81 -22.65
CA LYS A 147 -26.49 -10.21 -22.44
C LYS A 147 -25.23 -11.07 -22.59
N VAL A 148 -24.85 -11.74 -21.53
CA VAL A 148 -23.67 -12.63 -21.51
C VAL A 148 -24.12 -14.08 -21.42
N GLU A 149 -23.50 -14.91 -22.23
CA GLU A 149 -23.56 -16.35 -22.04
C GLU A 149 -22.87 -16.73 -20.72
N LYS A 150 -23.39 -17.75 -20.03
CA LYS A 150 -23.06 -18.14 -18.67
C LYS A 150 -21.60 -17.89 -18.26
N GLY A 151 -21.38 -17.01 -17.31
CA GLY A 151 -20.16 -16.97 -16.49
C GLY A 151 -19.37 -15.65 -16.44
N GLN A 152 -19.63 -14.66 -17.29
CA GLN A 152 -18.91 -13.38 -17.24
C GLN A 152 -19.89 -12.22 -17.39
N GLN A 153 -20.36 -11.69 -16.28
CA GLN A 153 -21.12 -10.45 -16.32
C GLN A 153 -20.15 -9.26 -16.47
N ARG A 154 -20.48 -8.35 -17.36
CA ARG A 154 -19.74 -7.13 -17.64
C ARG A 154 -20.67 -5.94 -17.63
N VAL A 155 -20.13 -4.79 -17.27
CA VAL A 155 -20.76 -3.49 -17.44
C VAL A 155 -19.84 -2.61 -18.29
N VAL A 156 -20.40 -1.86 -19.19
CA VAL A 156 -19.72 -0.93 -20.09
C VAL A 156 -20.22 0.48 -19.83
#